data_d84508f1298ceb2bdc62ce37ea983416
#
_entry.id   d84508f1298ceb2bdc62ce37ea983416
#
_cell.length_a   1.000
_cell.length_b   1.000
_cell.length_c   1.000
_cell.angle_alpha   90.00
_cell.angle_beta   90.00
_cell.angle_gamma   90.00
#
_symmetry.space_group_name_H-M   'P 1'
#
loop_
_entity.id
_entity.type
_entity.pdbx_description
1 polymer ?
#
loop_
_entity_poly.entity_id
_entity_poly.type
_entity_poly.pdbx_seq_one_letter_code
_entity_poly.pdbx_strand_id
1 'polypeptide(L)'
;MTIEVGKYEVFGMPPYFFFSVLGFAISICCYLVLLLISDTEITKKNIFICIFAIIGVVIGARVFGCLTNIVVSLYKNKKIGFDVIYKAGLVYYGGLIGCVSFYCIGLKILFKTQYDINLVNSLAVCIPLFHFFGRLGCLFAGCCYGREYHGYGHINYVRDGISTETLPIQLLESFIELGIFCFLLILFSKNKKKKNILYIYFLMYSVVRFFLEFLRGDSNRGFFGILSFSQMISILVFIINIFLFFRRSHEK
;
A
#
# COMPACT_ATOMS: atom_id res chain seq x y z
N MET A 1 20.35 -15.79 1.90
CA MET A 1 20.83 -14.39 1.96
C MET A 1 20.77 -13.92 3.39
N THR A 2 21.87 -13.31 3.92
CA THR A 2 21.89 -12.80 5.29
C THR A 2 21.80 -11.28 5.29
N ILE A 3 20.90 -10.71 6.09
CA ILE A 3 20.67 -9.26 6.22
C ILE A 3 20.85 -8.89 7.71
N GLU A 4 21.84 -8.04 8.01
CA GLU A 4 22.01 -7.47 9.34
C GLU A 4 21.10 -6.25 9.49
N VAL A 5 20.09 -6.37 10.34
CA VAL A 5 19.07 -5.32 10.51
C VAL A 5 19.69 -4.07 11.16
N GLY A 6 19.45 -2.92 10.56
CA GLY A 6 19.96 -1.62 11.04
C GLY A 6 21.37 -1.26 10.60
N LYS A 7 22.11 -2.18 9.94
CA LYS A 7 23.47 -1.90 9.44
C LYS A 7 23.51 -1.53 7.95
N TYR A 8 22.46 -1.88 7.21
CA TYR A 8 22.40 -1.56 5.78
C TYR A 8 21.95 -0.12 5.57
N GLU A 9 22.79 0.63 4.88
CA GLU A 9 22.46 1.95 4.36
C GLU A 9 22.66 1.95 2.84
N VAL A 10 21.76 2.62 2.15
CA VAL A 10 21.85 2.86 0.71
C VAL A 10 22.07 4.35 0.50
N PHE A 11 23.25 4.73 0.03
CA PHE A 11 23.68 6.13 -0.08
C PHE A 11 23.56 6.93 1.25
N GLY A 12 23.92 6.31 2.39
CA GLY A 12 23.83 6.93 3.70
C GLY A 12 22.40 7.09 4.24
N MET A 13 21.42 6.43 3.65
CA MET A 13 20.02 6.47 4.07
C MET A 13 19.51 5.08 4.45
N PRO A 14 18.58 4.99 5.41
CA PRO A 14 17.89 3.72 5.70
C PRO A 14 17.22 3.15 4.46
N PRO A 15 17.32 1.83 4.21
CA PRO A 15 16.80 1.22 2.98
C PRO A 15 15.32 1.50 2.71
N TYR A 16 14.48 1.46 3.74
CA TYR A 16 13.05 1.75 3.60
C TYR A 16 12.79 3.18 3.11
N PHE A 17 13.60 4.14 3.53
CA PHE A 17 13.48 5.54 3.08
C PHE A 17 13.93 5.68 1.63
N PHE A 18 15.11 5.13 1.30
CA PHE A 18 15.63 5.14 -0.08
C PHE A 18 14.64 4.54 -1.08
N PHE A 19 14.16 3.31 -0.82
CA PHE A 19 13.23 2.65 -1.72
C PHE A 19 11.86 3.33 -1.78
N SER A 20 11.40 3.96 -0.69
CA SER A 20 10.16 4.74 -0.70
C SER A 20 10.29 5.99 -1.57
N VAL A 21 11.40 6.72 -1.48
CA VAL A 21 11.66 7.91 -2.32
C VAL A 21 11.81 7.51 -3.79
N LEU A 22 12.58 6.46 -4.07
CA LEU A 22 12.76 5.92 -5.42
C LEU A 22 11.44 5.48 -6.04
N GLY A 23 10.66 4.68 -5.29
CA GLY A 23 9.35 4.21 -5.73
C GLY A 23 8.38 5.34 -5.98
N PHE A 24 8.40 6.36 -5.14
CA PHE A 24 7.60 7.56 -5.31
C PHE A 24 7.98 8.33 -6.58
N ALA A 25 9.26 8.57 -6.81
CA ALA A 25 9.74 9.27 -8.00
C ALA A 25 9.37 8.52 -9.29
N ILE A 26 9.61 7.20 -9.34
CA ILE A 26 9.27 6.37 -10.51
C ILE A 26 7.75 6.33 -10.73
N SER A 27 6.96 6.22 -9.66
CA SER A 27 5.49 6.20 -9.77
C SER A 27 4.92 7.54 -10.26
N ILE A 28 5.49 8.66 -9.84
CA ILE A 28 5.12 9.98 -10.38
C ILE A 28 5.48 10.09 -11.86
N CYS A 29 6.67 9.69 -12.26
CA CYS A 29 7.06 9.70 -13.66
C CYS A 29 6.11 8.83 -14.50
N CYS A 30 5.81 7.62 -14.04
CA CYS A 30 4.85 6.73 -14.68
C CYS A 30 3.45 7.39 -14.79
N TYR A 31 2.97 8.00 -13.71
CA TYR A 31 1.69 8.71 -13.69
C TYR A 31 1.62 9.82 -14.74
N LEU A 32 2.66 10.67 -14.83
CA LEU A 32 2.73 11.74 -15.82
C LEU A 32 2.74 11.21 -17.25
N VAL A 33 3.51 10.14 -17.50
CA VAL A 33 3.54 9.47 -18.82
C VAL A 33 2.16 8.91 -19.18
N LEU A 34 1.45 8.28 -18.24
CA LEU A 34 0.10 7.76 -18.48
C LEU A 34 -0.91 8.88 -18.77
N LEU A 35 -0.79 10.03 -18.15
CA LEU A 35 -1.62 11.20 -18.46
C LEU A 35 -1.35 11.71 -19.88
N LEU A 36 -0.09 11.80 -20.29
CA LEU A 36 0.28 12.22 -21.65
C LEU A 36 -0.27 11.24 -22.70
N ILE A 37 -0.15 9.93 -22.47
CA ILE A 37 -0.67 8.88 -23.36
C ILE A 37 -2.21 8.91 -23.46
N SER A 38 -2.90 9.32 -22.40
CA SER A 38 -4.37 9.41 -22.38
C SER A 38 -4.94 10.74 -22.85
N ASP A 39 -4.10 11.62 -23.42
CA ASP A 39 -4.46 12.97 -23.86
C ASP A 39 -5.15 13.79 -22.75
N THR A 40 -4.75 13.52 -21.51
CA THR A 40 -5.28 14.26 -20.35
C THR A 40 -4.47 15.53 -20.11
N GLU A 41 -5.14 16.66 -20.17
CA GLU A 41 -4.50 17.96 -19.95
C GLU A 41 -3.96 18.06 -18.51
N ILE A 42 -2.66 18.29 -18.38
CA ILE A 42 -2.02 18.46 -17.07
C ILE A 42 -2.19 19.92 -16.64
N THR A 43 -3.20 20.17 -15.84
CA THR A 43 -3.47 21.50 -15.28
C THR A 43 -2.81 21.67 -13.91
N LYS A 44 -2.58 22.93 -13.50
CA LYS A 44 -2.13 23.26 -12.13
C LYS A 44 -3.04 22.62 -11.08
N LYS A 45 -4.35 22.56 -11.32
CA LYS A 45 -5.34 21.93 -10.43
C LYS A 45 -5.05 20.45 -10.24
N ASN A 46 -4.75 19.70 -11.31
CA ASN A 46 -4.44 18.27 -11.25
C ASN A 46 -3.18 18.02 -10.42
N ILE A 47 -2.17 18.87 -10.54
CA ILE A 47 -0.94 18.78 -9.73
C ILE A 47 -1.26 19.01 -8.25
N PHE A 48 -2.05 20.03 -7.91
CA PHE A 48 -2.47 20.27 -6.52
C PHE A 48 -3.29 19.13 -5.94
N ILE A 49 -4.18 18.52 -6.72
CA ILE A 49 -4.97 17.34 -6.29
C ILE A 49 -4.03 16.15 -5.96
N CYS A 50 -3.00 15.94 -6.78
CA CYS A 50 -2.00 14.90 -6.51
C CYS A 50 -1.21 15.17 -5.23
N ILE A 51 -0.74 16.42 -5.02
CA ILE A 51 -0.06 16.83 -3.78
C ILE A 51 -0.99 16.58 -2.57
N PHE A 52 -2.26 16.96 -2.70
CA PHE A 52 -3.26 16.77 -1.65
C PHE A 52 -3.50 15.28 -1.35
N ALA A 53 -3.51 14.42 -2.38
CA ALA A 53 -3.58 12.98 -2.23
C ALA A 53 -2.37 12.41 -1.48
N ILE A 54 -1.16 12.93 -1.75
CA ILE A 54 0.08 12.54 -1.05
C ILE A 54 0.00 12.89 0.44
N ILE A 55 -0.49 14.07 0.78
CA ILE A 55 -0.76 14.46 2.17
C ILE A 55 -1.73 13.46 2.81
N GLY A 56 -2.76 13.05 2.07
CA GLY A 56 -3.71 12.02 2.48
C GLY A 56 -3.06 10.67 2.78
N VAL A 57 -2.05 10.25 1.98
CA VAL A 57 -1.28 9.02 2.27
C VAL A 57 -0.64 9.08 3.65
N VAL A 58 0.07 10.15 3.95
CA VAL A 58 0.81 10.30 5.22
C VAL A 58 -0.16 10.35 6.41
N ILE A 59 -1.18 11.19 6.32
CA ILE A 59 -2.19 11.34 7.38
C ILE A 59 -2.95 10.03 7.58
N GLY A 60 -3.43 9.41 6.50
CA GLY A 60 -4.19 8.17 6.57
C GLY A 60 -3.37 7.02 7.14
N ALA A 61 -2.12 6.84 6.67
CA ALA A 61 -1.22 5.80 7.18
C ALA A 61 -0.97 5.96 8.68
N ARG A 62 -0.81 7.20 9.16
CA ARG A 62 -0.58 7.51 10.57
C ARG A 62 -1.83 7.32 11.42
N VAL A 63 -2.98 7.81 10.97
CA VAL A 63 -4.27 7.66 11.67
C VAL A 63 -4.62 6.19 11.86
N PHE A 64 -4.52 5.38 10.81
CA PHE A 64 -4.79 3.95 10.90
C PHE A 64 -3.76 3.22 11.78
N GLY A 65 -2.49 3.63 11.77
CA GLY A 65 -1.48 3.11 12.70
C GLY A 65 -1.85 3.39 14.17
N CYS A 66 -2.26 4.61 14.47
CA CYS A 66 -2.74 4.97 15.81
C CYS A 66 -3.98 4.15 16.21
N LEU A 67 -4.97 4.04 15.32
CA LEU A 67 -6.18 3.25 15.57
C LEU A 67 -5.86 1.78 15.85
N THR A 68 -4.98 1.18 15.04
CA THR A 68 -4.54 -0.21 15.23
C THR A 68 -3.90 -0.40 16.59
N ASN A 69 -2.98 0.49 16.99
CA ASN A 69 -2.32 0.42 18.29
C ASN A 69 -3.30 0.59 19.46
N ILE A 70 -4.26 1.51 19.33
CA ILE A 70 -5.31 1.70 20.33
C ILE A 70 -6.15 0.43 20.49
N VAL A 71 -6.64 -0.14 19.38
CA VAL A 71 -7.45 -1.36 19.41
C VAL A 71 -6.68 -2.52 20.02
N VAL A 72 -5.40 -2.71 19.63
CA VAL A 72 -4.54 -3.77 20.19
C VAL A 72 -4.30 -3.55 21.69
N SER A 73 -4.11 -2.30 22.14
CA SER A 73 -3.91 -1.97 23.55
C SER A 73 -5.17 -2.25 24.38
N LEU A 74 -6.35 -1.89 23.86
CA LEU A 74 -7.63 -2.21 24.49
C LEU A 74 -7.83 -3.72 24.60
N TYR A 75 -7.58 -4.47 23.52
CA TYR A 75 -7.71 -5.92 23.52
C TYR A 75 -6.77 -6.61 24.52
N LYS A 76 -5.58 -6.05 24.72
CA LYS A 76 -4.57 -6.55 25.68
C LYS A 76 -4.75 -5.97 27.10
N ASN A 77 -5.85 -5.26 27.38
CA ASN A 77 -6.12 -4.56 28.66
C ASN A 77 -4.95 -3.66 29.11
N LYS A 78 -4.20 -3.06 28.16
CA LYS A 78 -3.13 -2.10 28.45
C LYS A 78 -3.68 -0.69 28.56
N LYS A 79 -3.10 0.13 29.44
CA LYS A 79 -3.45 1.56 29.51
C LYS A 79 -3.06 2.25 28.21
N ILE A 80 -3.96 3.08 27.68
CA ILE A 80 -3.71 3.91 26.50
C ILE A 80 -2.97 5.16 26.98
N GLY A 81 -1.65 5.18 26.78
CA GLY A 81 -0.81 6.33 27.04
C GLY A 81 -0.45 7.07 25.74
N PHE A 82 0.16 8.23 25.84
CA PHE A 82 0.62 9.00 24.68
C PHE A 82 1.66 8.25 23.83
N ASP A 83 2.42 7.36 24.43
CA ASP A 83 3.40 6.48 23.79
C ASP A 83 2.76 5.51 22.80
N VAL A 84 1.52 5.05 23.04
CA VAL A 84 0.76 4.16 22.13
C VAL A 84 0.48 4.87 20.79
N ILE A 85 0.20 6.17 20.85
CA ILE A 85 -0.06 7.02 19.69
C ILE A 85 1.26 7.38 18.99
N TYR A 86 2.26 7.80 19.76
CA TYR A 86 3.54 8.27 19.22
C TYR A 86 4.33 7.15 18.53
N LYS A 87 4.36 5.94 19.10
CA LYS A 87 5.05 4.76 18.56
C LYS A 87 4.26 4.02 17.48
N ALA A 88 3.11 4.52 17.06
CA ALA A 88 2.32 3.89 16.01
C ALA A 88 3.10 3.88 14.68
N GLY A 89 3.18 2.72 14.06
CA GLY A 89 3.75 2.55 12.72
C GLY A 89 2.83 3.13 11.63
N LEU A 90 3.33 3.16 10.40
CA LEU A 90 2.55 3.52 9.23
C LEU A 90 1.83 2.28 8.69
N VAL A 91 0.52 2.35 8.52
CA VAL A 91 -0.29 1.25 8.00
C VAL A 91 -0.65 1.52 6.54
N TYR A 92 -0.31 0.59 5.67
CA TYR A 92 -0.49 0.73 4.22
C TYR A 92 -1.95 0.99 3.83
N TYR A 93 -2.90 0.22 4.34
CA TYR A 93 -4.32 0.44 4.05
C TYR A 93 -4.79 1.84 4.46
N GLY A 94 -4.28 2.36 5.57
CA GLY A 94 -4.57 3.73 5.99
C GLY A 94 -4.06 4.75 4.97
N GLY A 95 -2.84 4.56 4.48
CA GLY A 95 -2.28 5.39 3.42
C GLY A 95 -3.09 5.33 2.13
N LEU A 96 -3.50 4.14 1.73
CA LEU A 96 -4.29 3.94 0.51
C LEU A 96 -5.67 4.58 0.59
N ILE A 97 -6.39 4.39 1.70
CA ILE A 97 -7.69 5.01 1.95
C ILE A 97 -7.54 6.54 2.05
N GLY A 98 -6.50 7.01 2.74
CA GLY A 98 -6.18 8.43 2.84
C GLY A 98 -5.91 9.06 1.48
N CYS A 99 -5.11 8.40 0.63
CA CYS A 99 -4.83 8.83 -0.73
C CYS A 99 -6.13 9.05 -1.53
N VAL A 100 -6.96 8.02 -1.60
CA VAL A 100 -8.22 8.06 -2.37
C VAL A 100 -9.19 9.09 -1.79
N SER A 101 -9.31 9.16 -0.46
CA SER A 101 -10.22 10.13 0.19
C SER A 101 -9.82 11.56 -0.09
N PHE A 102 -8.53 11.89 0.11
CA PHE A 102 -8.02 13.24 -0.15
C PHE A 102 -8.05 13.59 -1.63
N TYR A 103 -7.77 12.64 -2.50
CA TYR A 103 -7.93 12.83 -3.93
C TYR A 103 -9.39 13.19 -4.30
N CYS A 104 -10.36 12.43 -3.78
CA CYS A 104 -11.79 12.71 -4.00
C CYS A 104 -12.25 14.05 -3.39
N ILE A 105 -11.74 14.40 -2.20
CA ILE A 105 -11.98 15.69 -1.54
C ILE A 105 -11.39 16.82 -2.39
N GLY A 106 -10.17 16.66 -2.88
CA GLY A 106 -9.52 17.62 -3.77
C GLY A 106 -10.35 17.89 -5.03
N LEU A 107 -10.79 16.81 -5.71
CA LEU A 107 -11.62 16.94 -6.90
C LEU A 107 -12.95 17.67 -6.63
N LYS A 108 -13.72 17.22 -5.64
CA LYS A 108 -15.10 17.69 -5.44
C LYS A 108 -15.21 19.01 -4.67
N ILE A 109 -14.44 19.15 -3.58
CA ILE A 109 -14.63 20.23 -2.61
C ILE A 109 -13.72 21.42 -2.92
N LEU A 110 -12.41 21.17 -3.10
CA LEU A 110 -11.44 22.24 -3.25
C LEU A 110 -11.45 22.85 -4.66
N PHE A 111 -11.48 22.00 -5.69
CA PHE A 111 -11.31 22.46 -7.06
C PHE A 111 -12.61 22.43 -7.88
N LYS A 112 -13.68 21.83 -7.35
CA LYS A 112 -14.99 21.65 -8.03
C LYS A 112 -14.81 21.17 -9.48
N THR A 113 -13.84 20.26 -9.69
CA THR A 113 -13.48 19.73 -10.99
C THR A 113 -14.33 18.52 -11.30
N GLN A 114 -14.67 18.33 -12.57
CA GLN A 114 -15.34 17.11 -12.99
C GLN A 114 -14.42 15.89 -12.78
N TYR A 115 -15.04 14.77 -12.45
CA TYR A 115 -14.36 13.49 -12.27
C TYR A 115 -13.77 13.02 -13.60
N ASP A 116 -12.45 13.10 -13.75
CA ASP A 116 -11.76 12.53 -14.90
C ASP A 116 -11.30 11.11 -14.58
N ILE A 117 -11.87 10.15 -15.30
CA ILE A 117 -11.58 8.72 -15.14
C ILE A 117 -10.12 8.39 -15.50
N ASN A 118 -9.48 9.14 -16.41
CA ASN A 118 -8.11 8.91 -16.80
C ASN A 118 -7.14 9.25 -15.65
N LEU A 119 -7.40 10.35 -14.92
CA LEU A 119 -6.62 10.70 -13.73
C LEU A 119 -6.67 9.60 -12.68
N VAL A 120 -7.88 9.07 -12.41
CA VAL A 120 -8.07 8.01 -11.42
C VAL A 120 -7.44 6.70 -11.87
N ASN A 121 -7.58 6.36 -13.15
CA ASN A 121 -7.01 5.13 -13.70
C ASN A 121 -5.48 5.17 -13.75
N SER A 122 -4.90 6.32 -14.12
CA SER A 122 -3.44 6.50 -14.08
C SER A 122 -2.90 6.37 -12.65
N LEU A 123 -3.58 6.97 -11.67
CA LEU A 123 -3.22 6.78 -10.25
C LEU A 123 -3.32 5.30 -9.84
N ALA A 124 -4.40 4.61 -10.20
CA ALA A 124 -4.62 3.21 -9.86
C ALA A 124 -3.53 2.27 -10.39
N VAL A 125 -3.01 2.55 -11.59
CA VAL A 125 -1.88 1.80 -12.16
C VAL A 125 -0.59 2.05 -11.37
N CYS A 126 -0.36 3.27 -10.88
CA CYS A 126 0.88 3.63 -10.21
C CYS A 126 0.95 3.15 -8.75
N ILE A 127 -0.18 2.87 -8.10
CA ILE A 127 -0.21 2.40 -6.70
C ILE A 127 0.60 1.11 -6.50
N PRO A 128 0.38 0.01 -7.25
CA PRO A 128 1.14 -1.21 -7.07
C PRO A 128 2.63 -1.03 -7.41
N LEU A 129 2.98 -0.15 -8.34
CA LEU A 129 4.38 0.17 -8.63
C LEU A 129 5.08 0.81 -7.42
N PHE A 130 4.44 1.78 -6.76
CA PHE A 130 4.94 2.36 -5.51
C PHE A 130 5.06 1.28 -4.40
N HIS A 131 4.06 0.42 -4.30
CA HIS A 131 4.04 -0.65 -3.29
C HIS A 131 5.17 -1.66 -3.50
N PHE A 132 5.47 -2.03 -4.74
CA PHE A 132 6.61 -2.88 -5.10
C PHE A 132 7.92 -2.36 -4.46
N PHE A 133 8.26 -1.08 -4.68
CA PHE A 133 9.46 -0.47 -4.09
C PHE A 133 9.39 -0.42 -2.56
N GLY A 134 8.22 -0.12 -1.99
CA GLY A 134 8.02 -0.13 -0.54
C GLY A 134 8.32 -1.51 0.07
N ARG A 135 7.95 -2.61 -0.60
CA ARG A 135 8.25 -3.97 -0.14
C ARG A 135 9.72 -4.34 -0.27
N LEU A 136 10.41 -3.86 -1.30
CA LEU A 136 11.87 -3.98 -1.37
C LEU A 136 12.54 -3.23 -0.21
N GLY A 137 12.05 -2.05 0.14
CA GLY A 137 12.51 -1.32 1.32
C GLY A 137 12.32 -2.10 2.62
N CYS A 138 11.15 -2.75 2.81
CA CYS A 138 10.89 -3.60 3.96
C CYS A 138 11.82 -4.82 4.01
N LEU A 139 12.17 -5.40 2.87
CA LEU A 139 13.08 -6.53 2.77
C LEU A 139 14.46 -6.19 3.36
N PHE A 140 15.06 -5.09 2.90
CA PHE A 140 16.39 -4.67 3.36
C PHE A 140 16.37 -4.05 4.76
N ALA A 141 15.25 -3.51 5.20
CA ALA A 141 15.07 -3.03 6.57
C ALA A 141 14.83 -4.15 7.58
N GLY A 142 14.61 -5.41 7.13
CA GLY A 142 14.33 -6.54 8.00
C GLY A 142 13.02 -6.43 8.76
N CYS A 143 12.00 -5.74 8.20
CA CYS A 143 10.68 -5.65 8.80
C CYS A 143 9.63 -6.39 7.95
N CYS A 144 8.46 -6.68 8.54
CA CYS A 144 7.35 -7.34 7.83
C CYS A 144 7.73 -8.70 7.23
N TYR A 145 8.63 -9.44 7.85
CA TYR A 145 9.13 -10.73 7.39
C TYR A 145 8.07 -11.84 7.52
N GLY A 146 8.33 -12.94 6.80
CA GLY A 146 7.49 -14.13 6.83
C GLY A 146 7.71 -14.98 8.09
N ARG A 147 6.92 -16.05 8.22
CA ARG A 147 7.10 -17.03 9.28
C ARG A 147 8.48 -17.68 9.19
N GLU A 148 8.90 -18.29 10.29
CA GLU A 148 10.13 -19.08 10.36
C GLU A 148 10.14 -20.14 9.27
N TYR A 149 11.26 -20.24 8.54
CA TYR A 149 11.37 -21.09 7.37
C TYR A 149 12.83 -21.41 7.08
N HIS A 150 13.17 -22.71 7.07
CA HIS A 150 14.54 -23.21 6.88
C HIS A 150 14.77 -23.80 5.48
N GLY A 151 13.80 -23.71 4.57
CA GLY A 151 13.89 -24.26 3.22
C GLY A 151 14.67 -23.38 2.26
N TYR A 152 14.77 -23.84 1.00
CA TYR A 152 15.46 -23.09 -0.05
C TYR A 152 14.88 -21.69 -0.25
N GLY A 153 15.76 -20.69 -0.38
CA GLY A 153 15.36 -19.31 -0.62
C GLY A 153 15.01 -18.53 0.65
N HIS A 154 15.24 -19.06 1.87
CA HIS A 154 15.07 -18.31 3.10
C HIS A 154 15.99 -17.09 3.16
N ILE A 155 15.58 -16.08 3.92
CA ILE A 155 16.40 -14.94 4.30
C ILE A 155 16.72 -15.02 5.78
N ASN A 156 17.98 -14.84 6.09
CA ASN A 156 18.47 -14.84 7.45
C ASN A 156 18.60 -13.38 7.94
N TYR A 157 17.76 -12.99 8.89
CA TYR A 157 17.83 -11.69 9.53
C TYR A 157 18.62 -11.81 10.83
N VAL A 158 19.68 -11.00 10.95
CA VAL A 158 20.48 -10.89 12.17
C VAL A 158 20.11 -9.58 12.87
N ARG A 159 19.57 -9.68 14.09
CA ARG A 159 19.20 -8.54 14.93
C ARG A 159 19.78 -8.77 16.32
N ASP A 160 20.59 -7.82 16.80
CA ASP A 160 21.22 -7.88 18.13
C ASP A 160 21.98 -9.22 18.37
N GLY A 161 22.62 -9.75 17.33
CA GLY A 161 23.34 -11.02 17.38
C GLY A 161 22.47 -12.28 17.27
N ILE A 162 21.14 -12.14 17.22
CA ILE A 162 20.20 -13.26 17.05
C ILE A 162 19.89 -13.41 15.57
N SER A 163 20.10 -14.62 15.06
CA SER A 163 19.82 -15.01 13.69
C SER A 163 18.43 -15.67 13.57
N THR A 164 17.63 -15.21 12.63
CA THR A 164 16.29 -15.77 12.39
C THR A 164 16.12 -16.01 10.90
N GLU A 165 15.91 -17.27 10.52
CA GLU A 165 15.64 -17.70 9.14
C GLU A 165 14.16 -17.57 8.84
N THR A 166 13.80 -16.80 7.83
CA THR A 166 12.40 -16.49 7.54
C THR A 166 12.06 -16.62 6.06
N LEU A 167 10.78 -16.86 5.78
CA LEU A 167 10.25 -16.80 4.44
C LEU A 167 10.33 -15.36 3.91
N PRO A 168 10.91 -15.10 2.71
CA PRO A 168 11.03 -13.75 2.13
C PRO A 168 9.71 -13.23 1.57
N ILE A 169 8.72 -13.06 2.43
CA ILE A 169 7.38 -12.66 2.03
C ILE A 169 7.35 -11.25 1.42
N GLN A 170 8.27 -10.37 1.84
CA GLN A 170 8.39 -9.03 1.27
C GLN A 170 8.76 -9.10 -0.21
N LEU A 171 9.66 -10.01 -0.58
CA LEU A 171 10.07 -10.24 -1.96
C LEU A 171 8.91 -10.85 -2.77
N LEU A 172 8.22 -11.83 -2.21
CA LEU A 172 7.03 -12.42 -2.83
C LEU A 172 5.95 -11.37 -3.07
N GLU A 173 5.64 -10.55 -2.07
CA GLU A 173 4.66 -9.47 -2.17
C GLU A 173 5.10 -8.42 -3.21
N SER A 174 6.38 -8.06 -3.27
CA SER A 174 6.87 -7.12 -4.27
C SER A 174 6.67 -7.66 -5.70
N PHE A 175 6.99 -8.91 -5.99
CA PHE A 175 6.77 -9.49 -7.32
C PHE A 175 5.28 -9.59 -7.68
N ILE A 176 4.42 -9.89 -6.74
CA ILE A 176 2.97 -9.88 -6.96
C ILE A 176 2.49 -8.46 -7.31
N GLU A 177 2.96 -7.43 -6.60
CA GLU A 177 2.62 -6.05 -6.89
C GLU A 177 3.13 -5.60 -8.27
N LEU A 178 4.34 -6.02 -8.66
CA LEU A 178 4.84 -5.79 -10.01
C LEU A 178 3.96 -6.48 -11.07
N GLY A 179 3.51 -7.70 -10.82
CA GLY A 179 2.56 -8.41 -11.68
C GLY A 179 1.21 -7.68 -11.81
N ILE A 180 0.68 -7.18 -10.69
CA ILE A 180 -0.54 -6.36 -10.67
C ILE A 180 -0.31 -5.07 -11.47
N PHE A 181 0.82 -4.39 -11.29
CA PHE A 181 1.18 -3.20 -12.08
C PHE A 181 1.16 -3.49 -13.58
N CYS A 182 1.87 -4.53 -14.04
CA CYS A 182 1.91 -4.92 -15.45
C CYS A 182 0.50 -5.24 -16.00
N PHE A 183 -0.29 -5.98 -15.24
CA PHE A 183 -1.66 -6.30 -15.62
C PHE A 183 -2.54 -5.05 -15.75
N LEU A 184 -2.49 -4.14 -14.77
CA LEU A 184 -3.27 -2.90 -14.81
C LEU A 184 -2.79 -1.95 -15.91
N LEU A 185 -1.48 -1.93 -16.23
CA LEU A 185 -0.92 -1.16 -17.34
C LEU A 185 -1.47 -1.66 -18.69
N ILE A 186 -1.49 -2.98 -18.91
CA ILE A 186 -2.09 -3.59 -20.11
C ILE A 186 -3.58 -3.28 -20.16
N LEU A 187 -4.27 -3.37 -19.03
CA LEU A 187 -5.70 -3.04 -18.95
C LEU A 187 -5.94 -1.57 -19.27
N PHE A 188 -5.10 -0.67 -18.76
CA PHE A 188 -5.17 0.77 -19.04
C PHE A 188 -5.02 1.06 -20.53
N SER A 189 -4.01 0.49 -21.19
CA SER A 189 -3.79 0.68 -22.64
C SER A 189 -4.95 0.18 -23.51
N LYS A 190 -5.69 -0.85 -23.05
CA LYS A 190 -6.84 -1.42 -23.73
C LYS A 190 -8.19 -0.84 -23.28
N ASN A 191 -8.19 0.10 -22.34
CA ASN A 191 -9.43 0.57 -21.67
C ASN A 191 -10.22 1.58 -22.50
N LYS A 192 -10.59 1.23 -23.74
CA LYS A 192 -11.41 2.07 -24.62
C LYS A 192 -12.76 2.49 -24.03
N LYS A 193 -13.32 1.69 -23.11
CA LYS A 193 -14.62 1.95 -22.45
C LYS A 193 -14.48 2.77 -21.15
N LYS A 194 -13.30 3.29 -20.83
CA LYS A 194 -13.02 4.09 -19.62
C LYS A 194 -13.56 3.46 -18.33
N LYS A 195 -13.38 2.13 -18.17
CA LYS A 195 -13.74 1.42 -16.93
C LYS A 195 -12.85 1.91 -15.79
N ASN A 196 -13.37 1.90 -14.58
CA ASN A 196 -12.61 2.31 -13.42
C ASN A 196 -11.63 1.20 -12.96
N ILE A 197 -10.35 1.37 -13.27
CA ILE A 197 -9.26 0.42 -12.94
C ILE A 197 -9.00 0.37 -11.44
N LEU A 198 -9.32 1.43 -10.70
CA LEU A 198 -9.11 1.49 -9.26
C LEU A 198 -9.90 0.38 -8.51
N TYR A 199 -11.12 0.07 -8.95
CA TYR A 199 -11.88 -1.04 -8.36
C TYR A 199 -11.22 -2.40 -8.61
N ILE A 200 -10.64 -2.59 -9.79
CA ILE A 200 -9.93 -3.82 -10.14
C ILE A 200 -8.69 -3.96 -9.25
N TYR A 201 -7.92 -2.89 -9.06
CA TYR A 201 -6.79 -2.87 -8.15
C TYR A 201 -7.21 -3.27 -6.73
N PHE A 202 -8.23 -2.63 -6.17
CA PHE A 202 -8.70 -2.94 -4.81
C PHE A 202 -9.16 -4.40 -4.66
N LEU A 203 -9.85 -4.95 -5.66
CA LEU A 203 -10.25 -6.36 -5.64
C LEU A 203 -9.04 -7.28 -5.65
N MET A 204 -8.08 -7.08 -6.56
CA MET A 204 -6.87 -7.91 -6.63
C MET A 204 -6.05 -7.81 -5.35
N TYR A 205 -5.78 -6.59 -4.89
CA TYR A 205 -4.97 -6.37 -3.71
C TYR A 205 -5.61 -6.95 -2.44
N SER A 206 -6.92 -6.79 -2.24
CA SER A 206 -7.61 -7.33 -1.07
C SER A 206 -7.52 -8.85 -0.99
N VAL A 207 -7.64 -9.55 -2.12
CA VAL A 207 -7.47 -11.01 -2.18
C VAL A 207 -6.03 -11.40 -1.87
N VAL A 208 -5.07 -10.79 -2.57
CA VAL A 208 -3.63 -11.06 -2.36
C VAL A 208 -3.24 -10.81 -0.90
N ARG A 209 -3.64 -9.68 -0.35
CA ARG A 209 -3.31 -9.29 1.02
C ARG A 209 -3.90 -10.22 2.06
N PHE A 210 -5.12 -10.71 1.84
CA PHE A 210 -5.74 -11.67 2.72
C PHE A 210 -4.93 -12.97 2.83
N PHE A 211 -4.49 -13.52 1.69
CA PHE A 211 -3.72 -14.77 1.67
C PHE A 211 -2.28 -14.60 2.14
N LEU A 212 -1.61 -13.52 1.77
CA LEU A 212 -0.24 -13.26 2.20
C LEU A 212 -0.11 -13.09 3.72
N GLU A 213 -1.17 -12.67 4.39
CA GLU A 213 -1.16 -12.50 5.84
C GLU A 213 -0.94 -13.81 6.60
N PHE A 214 -1.35 -14.96 6.04
CA PHE A 214 -1.08 -16.27 6.64
C PHE A 214 0.40 -16.67 6.61
N LEU A 215 1.18 -16.08 5.71
CA LEU A 215 2.60 -16.39 5.55
C LEU A 215 3.49 -15.46 6.39
N ARG A 216 2.93 -14.42 7.00
CA ARG A 216 3.67 -13.46 7.82
C ARG A 216 4.03 -14.04 9.19
N GLY A 217 5.22 -13.67 9.69
CA GLY A 217 5.77 -14.13 10.98
C GLY A 217 5.94 -13.03 12.03
N ASP A 218 5.83 -11.76 11.64
CA ASP A 218 6.04 -10.65 12.57
C ASP A 218 4.94 -10.60 13.65
N SER A 219 5.35 -10.55 14.92
CA SER A 219 4.47 -10.62 16.10
C SER A 219 3.67 -9.35 16.38
N ASN A 220 4.05 -8.22 15.78
CA ASN A 220 3.45 -6.90 16.07
C ASN A 220 2.14 -6.63 15.34
N ARG A 221 1.55 -7.67 14.72
CA ARG A 221 0.25 -7.59 14.05
C ARG A 221 -0.87 -7.64 15.09
N GLY A 222 -1.81 -6.72 14.99
CA GLY A 222 -3.03 -6.83 15.77
C GLY A 222 -3.86 -8.02 15.30
N PHE A 223 -4.23 -8.91 16.22
CA PHE A 223 -5.19 -9.99 15.97
C PHE A 223 -6.48 -9.68 16.72
N PHE A 224 -7.61 -9.94 16.06
CA PHE A 224 -8.92 -9.93 16.67
C PHE A 224 -9.54 -11.32 16.47
N GLY A 225 -9.47 -12.14 17.50
CA GLY A 225 -9.81 -13.56 17.41
C GLY A 225 -8.83 -14.29 16.48
N ILE A 226 -9.34 -14.94 15.43
CA ILE A 226 -8.58 -15.76 14.49
C ILE A 226 -7.98 -14.95 13.35
N LEU A 227 -8.56 -13.78 13.05
CA LEU A 227 -8.15 -12.93 11.93
C LEU A 227 -7.24 -11.79 12.37
N SER A 228 -6.26 -11.44 11.52
CA SER A 228 -5.49 -10.22 11.70
C SER A 228 -6.31 -8.99 11.31
N PHE A 229 -5.90 -7.83 11.83
CA PHE A 229 -6.53 -6.56 11.46
C PHE A 229 -6.46 -6.30 9.95
N SER A 230 -5.34 -6.69 9.31
CA SER A 230 -5.19 -6.59 7.86
C SER A 230 -6.17 -7.48 7.10
N GLN A 231 -6.44 -8.69 7.58
CA GLN A 231 -7.42 -9.60 6.96
C GLN A 231 -8.84 -9.06 7.06
N MET A 232 -9.22 -8.50 8.22
CA MET A 232 -10.54 -7.86 8.39
C MET A 232 -10.74 -6.70 7.42
N ILE A 233 -9.73 -5.83 7.28
CA ILE A 233 -9.78 -4.72 6.32
C ILE A 233 -9.85 -5.26 4.88
N SER A 234 -9.09 -6.31 4.55
CA SER A 234 -9.12 -6.93 3.22
C SER A 234 -10.50 -7.44 2.85
N ILE A 235 -11.17 -8.14 3.78
CA ILE A 235 -12.55 -8.62 3.58
C ILE A 235 -13.50 -7.45 3.36
N LEU A 236 -13.41 -6.42 4.21
CA LEU A 236 -14.27 -5.24 4.10
C LEU A 236 -14.08 -4.53 2.75
N VAL A 237 -12.83 -4.29 2.35
CA VAL A 237 -12.49 -3.66 1.06
C VAL A 237 -13.00 -4.52 -0.10
N PHE A 238 -12.86 -5.83 -0.03
CA PHE A 238 -13.36 -6.75 -1.05
C PHE A 238 -14.89 -6.66 -1.21
N ILE A 239 -15.64 -6.75 -0.10
CA ILE A 239 -17.11 -6.68 -0.12
C ILE A 239 -17.58 -5.33 -0.66
N ILE A 240 -17.02 -4.21 -0.19
CA ILE A 240 -17.38 -2.87 -0.66
C ILE A 240 -17.13 -2.74 -2.16
N ASN A 241 -15.99 -3.21 -2.67
CA ASN A 241 -15.67 -3.10 -4.09
C ASN A 241 -16.53 -3.96 -4.97
N ILE A 242 -16.90 -5.17 -4.54
CA ILE A 242 -17.87 -6.01 -5.24
C ILE A 242 -19.23 -5.29 -5.33
N PHE A 243 -19.72 -4.78 -4.20
CA PHE A 243 -20.99 -4.06 -4.18
C PHE A 243 -21.00 -2.84 -5.12
N LEU A 244 -19.96 -2.02 -5.09
CA LEU A 244 -19.81 -0.84 -5.95
C LEU A 244 -19.67 -1.23 -7.44
N PHE A 245 -19.00 -2.33 -7.73
CA PHE A 245 -18.84 -2.84 -9.09
C PHE A 245 -20.19 -3.26 -9.69
N PHE A 246 -21.00 -4.02 -8.94
CA PHE A 246 -22.32 -4.45 -9.39
C PHE A 246 -23.31 -3.30 -9.49
N ARG A 247 -23.36 -2.40 -8.51
CA ARG A 247 -24.24 -1.22 -8.55
C ARG A 247 -24.03 -0.41 -9.81
N ARG A 248 -22.78 -0.16 -10.18
CA ARG A 248 -22.43 0.65 -11.37
C ARG A 248 -22.69 -0.09 -12.70
N SER A 249 -22.80 -1.41 -12.67
CA SER A 249 -23.20 -2.22 -13.84
C SER A 249 -24.70 -2.12 -14.13
N HIS A 250 -25.52 -1.84 -13.12
CA HIS A 250 -26.97 -1.67 -13.25
C HIS A 250 -27.39 -0.24 -13.62
N GLU A 251 -26.51 0.75 -13.43
CA GLU A 251 -26.78 2.16 -13.77
C GLU A 251 -26.42 2.50 -15.24
N LYS A 252 -26.01 1.52 -16.05
CA LYS A 252 -25.72 1.64 -17.49
C LYS A 252 -26.74 0.87 -18.32
#